data_b8d74cad12fc8e2873747b79c144d72f
#
_entry.id   b8d74cad12fc8e2873747b79c144d72f
#
_cell.length_a   1.000
_cell.length_b   1.000
_cell.length_c   1.000
_cell.angle_alpha   90.00
_cell.angle_beta   90.00
_cell.angle_gamma   90.00
#
_symmetry.space_group_name_H-M   'P 1'
#
loop_
_entity.id
_entity.type
_entity.pdbx_description
1 polymer ?
#
loop_
_entity_poly.entity_id
_entity_poly.type
_entity_poly.pdbx_seq_one_letter_code
_entity_poly.pdbx_strand_id
1 'polypeptide(L)' 'MDTPSFYEIRVEGHLSDRWSDWFDGLAILNDPNGETILSGPFVDQAALFGTLTKIQGLNLTLISVNRSAITE' A
#
# COMPACT_ATOMS: atom_id res chain seq x y z
N MET A 1 -4.50 14.39 18.47
CA MET A 1 -5.39 14.25 17.33
C MET A 1 -4.62 13.72 16.14
N ASP A 2 -4.96 12.58 15.69
CA ASP A 2 -4.17 11.94 14.65
C ASP A 2 -4.77 12.16 13.29
N THR A 3 -3.98 12.74 12.43
CA THR A 3 -4.35 12.93 11.05
C THR A 3 -3.86 11.71 10.28
N PRO A 4 -4.73 11.09 9.48
CA PRO A 4 -4.27 9.97 8.67
C PRO A 4 -3.12 10.39 7.77
N SER A 5 -2.16 9.49 7.61
CA SER A 5 -1.05 9.70 6.72
C SER A 5 -1.27 8.89 5.45
N PHE A 6 -0.93 9.48 4.33
CA PHE A 6 -1.06 8.82 3.04
C PHE A 6 0.26 8.16 2.69
N TYR A 7 0.20 6.87 2.35
CA TYR A 7 1.40 6.12 2.01
C TYR A 7 1.27 5.49 0.65
N GLU A 8 2.40 5.34 0.00
CA GLU A 8 2.52 4.55 -1.22
C GLU A 8 3.45 3.39 -0.95
N ILE A 9 2.96 2.20 -1.20
CA ILE A 9 3.74 0.97 -1.00
C ILE A 9 3.96 0.36 -2.36
N ARG A 10 5.22 0.18 -2.73
CA ARG A 10 5.58 -0.37 -4.03
C ARG A 10 6.07 -1.80 -3.85
N VAL A 11 5.47 -2.71 -4.61
CA VAL A 11 5.84 -4.12 -4.56
C VAL A 11 6.12 -4.60 -5.98
N GLU A 12 6.90 -5.66 -6.07
CA GLU A 12 7.23 -6.28 -7.34
C GLU A 12 6.09 -7.17 -7.80
N GLY A 13 5.79 -7.14 -9.10
CA GLY A 13 4.71 -7.94 -9.66
C GLY A 13 3.43 -7.14 -9.79
N HIS A 14 2.45 -7.71 -10.47
CA HIS A 14 1.15 -7.07 -10.67
C HIS A 14 0.10 -7.77 -9.84
N LEU A 15 -0.82 -6.98 -9.30
CA LEU A 15 -1.95 -7.48 -8.54
C LEU A 15 -3.25 -7.13 -9.25
N SER A 16 -4.20 -8.06 -9.20
CA SER A 16 -5.53 -7.79 -9.69
C SER A 16 -6.25 -6.78 -8.78
N ASP A 17 -7.16 -6.00 -9.37
CA ASP A 17 -7.94 -5.03 -8.61
C ASP A 17 -8.73 -5.65 -7.47
N ARG A 18 -9.10 -6.91 -7.60
CA ARG A 18 -9.90 -7.54 -6.55
C ARG A 18 -9.14 -7.72 -5.25
N TRP A 19 -7.83 -7.50 -5.24
CA TRP A 19 -7.06 -7.51 -4.00
C TRP A 19 -7.28 -6.25 -3.18
N SER A 20 -7.98 -5.25 -3.74
CA SER A 20 -8.26 -4.02 -3.01
C SER A 20 -8.98 -4.27 -1.70
N ASP A 21 -9.96 -5.18 -1.70
CA ASP A 21 -10.68 -5.50 -0.47
C ASP A 21 -9.77 -6.14 0.56
N TRP A 22 -8.84 -6.96 0.10
CA TRP A 22 -7.87 -7.60 0.99
C TRP A 22 -7.01 -6.55 1.69
N PHE A 23 -6.73 -5.46 1.01
CA PHE A 23 -5.90 -4.38 1.52
C PHE A 23 -6.72 -3.20 2.02
N ASP A 24 -7.94 -3.48 2.51
CA ASP A 24 -8.78 -2.47 3.15
C ASP A 24 -9.11 -1.29 2.24
N GLY A 25 -9.31 -1.56 0.97
CA GLY A 25 -9.72 -0.54 0.02
C GLY A 25 -8.62 0.34 -0.50
N LEU A 26 -7.36 -0.05 -0.33
CA LEU A 26 -6.26 0.71 -0.91
C LEU A 26 -6.38 0.73 -2.43
N ALA A 27 -5.96 1.82 -3.03
CA ALA A 27 -5.88 1.91 -4.48
C ALA A 27 -4.75 1.02 -4.97
N ILE A 28 -5.01 0.29 -6.04
CA ILE A 28 -4.02 -0.60 -6.65
C ILE A 28 -3.73 -0.10 -8.04
N LEU A 29 -2.48 0.26 -8.29
CA LEU A 29 -2.05 0.74 -9.60
C LEU A 29 -0.92 -0.14 -10.09
N ASN A 30 -1.12 -0.78 -11.24
CA ASN A 30 -0.08 -1.61 -11.85
C ASN A 30 0.79 -0.75 -12.75
N ASP A 31 2.06 -0.69 -12.41
CA ASP A 31 3.04 0.11 -13.12
C ASP A 31 3.53 -0.66 -14.35
N PRO A 32 3.74 0.02 -15.49
CA PRO A 32 4.28 -0.65 -16.67
C PRO A 32 5.62 -1.34 -16.45
N ASN A 33 6.35 -0.94 -15.43
CA ASN A 33 7.64 -1.57 -15.11
C ASN A 33 7.52 -2.91 -14.42
N GLY A 34 6.30 -3.42 -14.25
CA GLY A 34 6.10 -4.70 -13.59
C GLY A 34 5.94 -4.61 -12.10
N GLU A 35 5.65 -3.43 -11.59
CA GLU A 35 5.45 -3.20 -10.17
C GLU A 35 4.01 -2.81 -9.89
N THR A 36 3.62 -2.94 -8.64
CA THR A 36 2.31 -2.50 -8.19
C THR A 36 2.48 -1.47 -7.09
N ILE A 37 1.69 -0.42 -7.17
CA ILE A 37 1.67 0.62 -6.16
C ILE A 37 0.36 0.53 -5.41
N LEU A 38 0.46 0.29 -4.10
CA LEU A 38 -0.70 0.30 -3.21
C LEU A 38 -0.69 1.61 -2.47
N SER A 39 -1.76 2.38 -2.57
CA SER A 39 -1.76 3.70 -1.95
C SER A 39 -3.06 3.99 -1.26
N GLY A 40 -2.98 4.79 -0.24
CA GLY A 40 -4.15 5.21 0.50
C GLY A 40 -3.79 5.76 1.86
N PRO A 41 -4.81 6.22 2.59
CA PRO A 41 -4.60 6.75 3.93
C PRO A 41 -4.50 5.63 4.95
N PHE A 42 -3.64 5.83 5.94
CA PHE A 42 -3.53 4.93 7.09
C PHE A 42 -3.74 5.75 8.35
N VAL A 43 -4.61 5.25 9.22
CA VAL A 43 -4.98 6.01 10.41
C VAL A 43 -3.84 6.03 11.43
N ASP A 44 -3.00 5.00 11.44
CA ASP A 44 -1.87 4.94 12.36
C ASP A 44 -0.83 3.96 11.84
N GLN A 45 0.25 3.82 12.60
CA GLN A 45 1.35 2.93 12.23
C GLN A 45 0.93 1.47 12.25
N ALA A 46 0.04 1.12 13.17
CA ALA A 46 -0.41 -0.26 13.26
C ALA A 46 -1.13 -0.68 11.99
N ALA A 47 -1.92 0.22 11.42
CA ALA A 47 -2.61 -0.07 10.17
C ALA A 47 -1.60 -0.30 9.04
N LEU A 48 -0.55 0.51 8.99
CA LEU A 48 0.49 0.35 7.99
C LEU A 48 1.21 -0.98 8.13
N PHE A 49 1.62 -1.32 9.33
CA PHE A 49 2.32 -2.58 9.57
C PHE A 49 1.43 -3.78 9.29
N GLY A 50 0.13 -3.67 9.57
CA GLY A 50 -0.80 -4.72 9.22
C GLY A 50 -0.83 -4.98 7.72
N THR A 51 -0.82 -3.92 6.93
CA THR A 51 -0.78 -4.03 5.48
C THR A 51 0.53 -4.66 5.02
N LEU A 52 1.65 -4.24 5.59
CA LEU A 52 2.95 -4.80 5.23
C LEU A 52 3.01 -6.29 5.56
N THR A 53 2.37 -6.70 6.65
CA THR A 53 2.30 -8.11 7.02
C THR A 53 1.49 -8.89 5.99
N LYS A 54 0.40 -8.31 5.50
CA LYS A 54 -0.39 -8.95 4.45
C LYS A 54 0.41 -9.13 3.17
N ILE A 55 1.20 -8.12 2.83
CA ILE A 55 2.06 -8.19 1.64
C ILE A 55 3.05 -9.34 1.78
N GLN A 56 3.63 -9.46 2.96
CA GLN A 56 4.57 -10.54 3.23
C GLN A 56 3.87 -11.90 3.14
N GLY A 57 2.64 -11.98 3.64
CA GLY A 57 1.87 -13.21 3.59
C GLY A 57 1.53 -13.67 2.19
N LEU A 58 1.49 -12.75 1.23
CA LEU A 58 1.27 -13.07 -0.17
C LEU A 58 2.57 -13.36 -0.90
N ASN A 59 3.68 -13.33 -0.18
CA ASN A 59 5.00 -13.58 -0.75
C ASN A 59 5.39 -12.57 -1.82
N LEU A 60 4.91 -11.35 -1.67
CA LEU A 60 5.28 -10.25 -2.55
C LEU A 60 6.57 -9.61 -2.08
N THR A 61 7.37 -9.17 -3.04
CA THR A 61 8.63 -8.49 -2.72
C THR A 61 8.37 -7.01 -2.52
N LEU A 62 8.63 -6.53 -1.32
CA LEU A 62 8.47 -5.12 -1.01
C LEU A 62 9.64 -4.33 -1.58
N ILE A 63 9.32 -3.27 -2.33
CA ILE A 63 10.34 -2.43 -2.93
C ILE A 63 10.53 -1.16 -2.12
N SER A 64 9.43 -0.48 -1.79
CA SER A 64 9.54 0.77 -1.05
C SER A 64 8.25 1.09 -0.34
N VAL A 65 8.38 1.89 0.71
CA VAL A 65 7.25 2.45 1.43
C VAL A 65 7.55 3.94 1.58
N ASN A 66 6.69 4.76 1.01
CA ASN A 66 6.89 6.20 1.03
C ASN A 66 5.67 6.89 1.61
N ARG A 67 5.91 7.77 2.55
CA ARG A 67 4.86 8.59 3.10
C ARG A 67 4.68 9.81 2.21
N SER A 68 3.46 10.03 1.78
CA SER A 68 3.15 11.17 0.95
C SER A 68 2.60 12.27 1.83
N ALA A 69 3.24 13.43 1.79
CA ALA A 69 2.75 14.55 2.57
C ALA A 69 1.56 15.16 1.84
N ILE A 70 0.42 15.12 2.48
CA ILE A 70 -0.76 15.77 1.94
C ILE A 70 -0.82 17.14 2.55
N THR A 71 -0.60 18.14 1.73
CA THR A 71 -0.62 19.52 2.18
C THR A 71 -1.93 20.15 1.76
N GLU A 72 -2.60 20.71 2.71
CA GLU A 72 -3.85 21.40 2.45
C GLU A 72 -3.65 22.87 2.27
#